data_92a84ce19eb777452e006aa45f2f3c23
#
_entry.id   92a84ce19eb777452e006aa45f2f3c23
#
_cell.length_a   1.000
_cell.length_b   1.000
_cell.length_c   1.000
_cell.angle_alpha   90.00
_cell.angle_beta   90.00
_cell.angle_gamma   90.00
#
_symmetry.space_group_name_H-M   'P 1'
#
loop_
_entity.id
_entity.type
_entity.pdbx_description
1 polymer ?
#
loop_
_entity_poly.entity_id
_entity_poly.type
_entity_poly.pdbx_seq_one_letter_code
_entity_poly.pdbx_strand_id
1 'polypeptide(L)'
;MTQIQQAPAPGARALIRDEEWIVQNADVCQLGGWQLSCIGISETVRNHRALFLSQLEDVTLIDPAKTELVFDESPSFIASRLYVESKLRQAALQGDAVVQGQRAVMDALPFQLVPAHQVLRQLRPRLLIADTVGLGKTLEAGILTAELMRRGKARRVLVVTTKSMMLQFQQEFWNRFTIALTRLDSAGIQRIRREIPSNHNPFNYFDRTIISVDTLKRDSEYRHYLEKAWWDLIIIDEAHNVSYKGNRTQTNRLAGLLATRSDALVLLTATPHNGKRDSFASLMRMLDPTVLPAGADYTRDDVGHLFVRRFKKDVKDQMRQDFPEREVHRLQSPASAAENAVFNCLGDLKLASDAGQQREGAMLFRTTLEKALFSSPAACLQTLKERLRKLQAKDTTHPDIAGLSQLQELVAAIGPAQFSKFQHLLEQLRGGGWALCGPVVG
;
A
#
# COMPACT_ATOMS: atom_id res chain seq x y z
N MET A 1 55.57 -38.15 23.12
CA MET A 1 54.13 -38.38 23.37
C MET A 1 53.67 -37.37 24.39
N THR A 2 52.89 -36.37 23.92
CA THR A 2 52.35 -35.33 24.81
C THR A 2 51.08 -35.87 25.45
N GLN A 3 51.22 -36.38 26.73
CA GLN A 3 50.05 -36.87 27.45
C GLN A 3 49.11 -35.74 27.82
N ILE A 4 47.85 -35.79 27.36
CA ILE A 4 46.80 -34.87 27.75
C ILE A 4 46.50 -35.09 29.25
N GLN A 5 46.83 -34.10 30.09
CA GLN A 5 46.59 -34.16 31.55
C GLN A 5 45.14 -33.91 31.95
N GLN A 6 44.37 -33.20 31.12
CA GLN A 6 42.96 -32.88 31.39
C GLN A 6 42.09 -33.34 30.21
N ALA A 7 40.82 -33.71 30.50
CA ALA A 7 39.85 -34.06 29.49
C ALA A 7 39.67 -32.90 28.48
N PRO A 8 39.84 -33.14 27.18
CA PRO A 8 39.48 -32.12 26.18
C PRO A 8 38.00 -31.81 26.27
N ALA A 9 37.67 -30.50 26.23
CA ALA A 9 36.30 -30.10 26.23
C ALA A 9 35.59 -30.51 24.90
N PRO A 10 34.32 -30.87 24.94
CA PRO A 10 33.54 -31.05 23.71
C PRO A 10 33.62 -29.81 22.80
N GLY A 11 33.89 -30.00 21.51
CA GLY A 11 34.18 -28.94 20.57
C GLY A 11 35.65 -28.53 20.44
N ALA A 12 36.54 -29.02 21.28
CA ALA A 12 37.97 -28.80 21.13
C ALA A 12 38.50 -29.42 19.83
N ARG A 13 39.41 -28.71 19.16
CA ARG A 13 40.12 -29.24 17.98
C ARG A 13 41.39 -29.93 18.42
N ALA A 14 41.62 -31.08 17.83
CA ALA A 14 42.81 -31.89 18.10
C ALA A 14 43.45 -32.32 16.77
N LEU A 15 44.77 -32.27 16.72
CA LEU A 15 45.56 -32.91 15.68
C LEU A 15 45.89 -34.32 16.12
N ILE A 16 45.46 -35.35 15.39
CA ILE A 16 45.67 -36.76 15.64
C ILE A 16 45.97 -37.44 14.31
N ARG A 17 47.13 -38.11 14.21
CA ARG A 17 47.62 -38.76 12.98
C ARG A 17 47.72 -37.77 11.81
N ASP A 18 48.26 -36.60 12.06
CA ASP A 18 48.42 -35.50 11.08
C ASP A 18 47.12 -34.97 10.49
N GLU A 19 45.96 -35.35 11.04
CA GLU A 19 44.62 -34.89 10.62
C GLU A 19 43.93 -34.13 11.77
N GLU A 20 43.11 -33.15 11.38
CA GLU A 20 42.33 -32.37 12.36
C GLU A 20 40.97 -32.98 12.67
N TRP A 21 40.66 -33.02 13.94
CA TRP A 21 39.47 -33.62 14.51
C TRP A 21 38.77 -32.67 15.51
N ILE A 22 37.46 -32.70 15.55
CA ILE A 22 36.68 -32.10 16.65
C ILE A 22 36.36 -33.17 17.65
N VAL A 23 36.72 -32.95 18.90
CA VAL A 23 36.35 -33.82 20.01
C VAL A 23 34.88 -33.63 20.34
N GLN A 24 34.08 -34.69 20.22
CA GLN A 24 32.68 -34.69 20.61
C GLN A 24 32.49 -35.04 22.09
N ASN A 25 33.23 -36.03 22.55
CA ASN A 25 33.21 -36.49 23.93
C ASN A 25 34.59 -37.04 24.32
N ALA A 26 34.90 -36.95 25.62
CA ALA A 26 36.12 -37.50 26.21
C ALA A 26 35.77 -38.30 27.50
N ASP A 27 35.80 -39.62 27.41
CA ASP A 27 35.50 -40.53 28.50
C ASP A 27 36.76 -41.07 29.12
N VAL A 28 36.76 -41.37 30.44
CA VAL A 28 37.91 -41.97 31.15
C VAL A 28 38.12 -43.40 30.65
N CYS A 29 39.33 -43.70 30.20
CA CYS A 29 39.67 -45.02 29.72
C CYS A 29 40.17 -45.93 30.88
N GLN A 30 39.75 -47.20 30.90
CA GLN A 30 40.21 -48.18 31.91
C GLN A 30 41.70 -48.43 31.83
N LEU A 31 42.35 -48.22 30.71
CA LEU A 31 43.80 -48.32 30.51
C LEU A 31 44.55 -47.06 30.93
N GLY A 32 43.87 -46.12 31.52
CA GLY A 32 44.39 -44.77 31.82
C GLY A 32 44.19 -43.80 30.66
N GLY A 33 44.23 -42.47 30.95
CA GLY A 33 44.01 -41.45 29.98
C GLY A 33 42.54 -41.32 29.47
N TRP A 34 42.31 -40.86 28.22
CA TRP A 34 41.05 -40.56 27.72
C TRP A 34 40.71 -41.32 26.43
N GLN A 35 39.47 -41.77 26.33
CA GLN A 35 38.87 -42.22 25.09
C GLN A 35 38.17 -41.04 24.42
N LEU A 36 38.65 -40.62 23.25
CA LEU A 36 38.16 -39.46 22.53
C LEU A 36 37.25 -39.88 21.38
N SER A 37 35.99 -39.47 21.43
CA SER A 37 35.08 -39.60 20.28
C SER A 37 35.21 -38.36 19.44
N CYS A 38 35.65 -38.50 18.17
CA CYS A 38 35.99 -37.39 17.32
C CYS A 38 35.27 -37.42 15.95
N ILE A 39 35.07 -36.25 15.35
CA ILE A 39 34.68 -36.09 13.97
C ILE A 39 35.78 -35.36 13.20
N GLY A 40 36.17 -35.91 12.04
CA GLY A 40 37.22 -35.36 11.19
C GLY A 40 36.79 -34.05 10.52
N ILE A 41 37.74 -33.11 10.47
CA ILE A 41 37.56 -31.76 9.85
C ILE A 41 38.38 -31.66 8.56
N SER A 42 39.64 -32.12 8.57
CA SER A 42 40.51 -32.06 7.41
C SER A 42 39.94 -32.87 6.23
N GLU A 43 40.33 -32.54 5.03
CA GLU A 43 39.71 -33.01 3.79
C GLU A 43 39.65 -34.54 3.70
N THR A 44 40.70 -35.21 4.09
CA THR A 44 40.87 -36.66 4.05
C THR A 44 39.92 -37.41 4.98
N VAL A 45 39.60 -36.83 6.14
CA VAL A 45 38.80 -37.46 7.20
C VAL A 45 37.47 -36.75 7.44
N ARG A 46 37.06 -35.82 6.55
CA ARG A 46 35.89 -34.99 6.73
C ARG A 46 34.63 -35.79 7.01
N ASN A 47 33.96 -35.45 8.12
CA ASN A 47 32.75 -36.11 8.63
C ASN A 47 32.92 -37.59 9.04
N HIS A 48 34.13 -38.16 9.01
CA HIS A 48 34.38 -39.47 9.55
C HIS A 48 34.35 -39.41 11.07
N ARG A 49 33.71 -40.40 11.69
CA ARG A 49 33.72 -40.57 13.13
C ARG A 49 34.79 -41.57 13.50
N ALA A 50 35.61 -41.23 14.48
CA ALA A 50 36.67 -42.09 14.98
C ALA A 50 36.73 -42.04 16.51
N LEU A 51 37.24 -43.12 17.10
CA LEU A 51 37.57 -43.25 18.52
C LEU A 51 39.09 -43.34 18.65
N PHE A 52 39.66 -42.48 19.49
CA PHE A 52 41.10 -42.46 19.77
C PHE A 52 41.34 -42.66 21.25
N LEU A 53 42.41 -43.37 21.58
CA LEU A 53 42.88 -43.58 22.96
C LEU A 53 44.10 -42.69 23.19
N SER A 54 44.00 -41.71 24.08
CA SER A 54 45.04 -40.70 24.29
C SER A 54 46.39 -41.30 24.81
N GLN A 55 46.40 -42.56 25.24
CA GLN A 55 47.59 -43.25 25.58
C GLN A 55 48.29 -43.92 24.41
N LEU A 56 47.60 -44.24 23.36
CA LEU A 56 48.12 -44.94 22.19
C LEU A 56 48.36 -43.96 20.99
N GLU A 57 47.81 -42.78 21.07
CA GLU A 57 47.88 -41.80 20.03
C GLU A 57 48.59 -40.53 20.51
N ASP A 58 49.29 -39.85 19.60
CA ASP A 58 49.82 -38.53 19.86
C ASP A 58 48.72 -37.51 19.59
N VAL A 59 48.17 -36.93 20.63
CA VAL A 59 47.04 -36.01 20.56
C VAL A 59 47.48 -34.60 20.93
N THR A 60 47.53 -33.72 19.97
CA THR A 60 47.85 -32.30 20.19
C THR A 60 46.57 -31.47 20.14
N LEU A 61 46.24 -30.85 21.27
CA LEU A 61 45.10 -29.92 21.31
C LEU A 61 45.51 -28.60 20.63
N ILE A 62 44.67 -28.13 19.71
CA ILE A 62 44.85 -26.84 19.03
C ILE A 62 44.28 -25.78 19.95
N ASP A 63 45.10 -24.83 20.39
CA ASP A 63 44.72 -23.72 21.23
C ASP A 63 44.00 -22.65 20.34
N PRO A 64 42.71 -22.34 20.59
CA PRO A 64 42.01 -21.33 19.82
C PRO A 64 42.69 -19.94 19.87
N ALA A 65 43.39 -19.63 20.97
CA ALA A 65 44.09 -18.35 21.13
C ALA A 65 45.30 -18.21 20.21
N LYS A 66 45.84 -19.33 19.71
CA LYS A 66 46.96 -19.37 18.76
C LYS A 66 46.52 -19.47 17.29
N THR A 67 45.21 -19.42 17.02
CA THR A 67 44.70 -19.52 15.66
C THR A 67 44.97 -18.21 14.93
N GLU A 68 45.75 -18.28 13.87
CA GLU A 68 45.98 -17.15 12.97
C GLU A 68 44.86 -17.04 11.96
N LEU A 69 44.41 -15.80 11.72
CA LEU A 69 43.44 -15.51 10.67
C LEU A 69 44.18 -15.40 9.36
N VAL A 70 43.91 -16.29 8.43
CA VAL A 70 44.44 -16.25 7.06
C VAL A 70 43.35 -15.95 6.07
N PHE A 71 43.68 -15.37 4.93
CA PHE A 71 42.74 -15.20 3.82
C PHE A 71 42.32 -16.57 3.31
N ASP A 72 40.99 -16.78 3.23
CA ASP A 72 40.42 -17.99 2.62
C ASP A 72 40.31 -17.82 1.10
N GLU A 73 41.22 -18.43 0.36
CA GLU A 73 41.23 -18.49 -1.09
C GLU A 73 40.54 -19.75 -1.64
N SER A 74 39.95 -20.57 -0.77
CA SER A 74 39.30 -21.83 -1.17
C SER A 74 38.03 -21.59 -2.02
N PRO A 75 37.69 -22.52 -2.93
CA PRO A 75 36.42 -22.47 -3.67
C PRO A 75 35.19 -22.51 -2.72
N SER A 76 35.35 -23.02 -1.50
CA SER A 76 34.28 -23.08 -0.50
C SER A 76 33.94 -21.74 0.12
N PHE A 77 34.82 -20.74 0.03
CA PHE A 77 34.60 -19.41 0.61
C PHE A 77 33.33 -18.74 0.08
N ILE A 78 33.15 -18.73 -1.26
CA ILE A 78 31.98 -18.12 -1.90
C ILE A 78 30.71 -18.82 -1.44
N ALA A 79 30.69 -20.14 -1.39
CA ALA A 79 29.51 -20.91 -0.92
C ALA A 79 29.18 -20.62 0.55
N SER A 80 30.19 -20.59 1.42
CA SER A 80 30.03 -20.26 2.84
C SER A 80 29.53 -18.83 3.05
N ARG A 81 30.09 -17.87 2.32
CA ARG A 81 29.68 -16.48 2.32
C ARG A 81 28.21 -16.33 1.90
N LEU A 82 27.85 -16.95 0.77
CA LEU A 82 26.45 -16.93 0.29
C LEU A 82 25.48 -17.56 1.29
N TYR A 83 25.88 -18.64 1.95
CA TYR A 83 25.07 -19.27 2.99
C TYR A 83 24.84 -18.32 4.17
N VAL A 84 25.91 -17.73 4.72
CA VAL A 84 25.82 -16.78 5.85
C VAL A 84 24.98 -15.55 5.46
N GLU A 85 25.27 -14.94 4.30
CA GLU A 85 24.46 -13.81 3.82
C GLU A 85 22.99 -14.17 3.62
N SER A 86 22.71 -15.37 3.10
CA SER A 86 21.33 -15.85 2.96
C SER A 86 20.64 -15.97 4.32
N LYS A 87 21.32 -16.53 5.33
CA LYS A 87 20.79 -16.63 6.69
C LYS A 87 20.58 -15.27 7.33
N LEU A 88 21.51 -14.34 7.18
CA LEU A 88 21.36 -12.96 7.68
C LEU A 88 20.20 -12.24 7.01
N ARG A 89 20.01 -12.46 5.71
CA ARG A 89 18.87 -11.87 4.97
C ARG A 89 17.52 -12.49 5.37
N GLN A 90 17.50 -13.76 5.74
CA GLN A 90 16.30 -14.45 6.21
C GLN A 90 15.98 -14.14 7.68
N ALA A 91 16.96 -13.71 8.47
CA ALA A 91 16.74 -13.35 9.86
C ALA A 91 15.75 -12.18 9.96
N ALA A 92 14.74 -12.32 10.81
CA ALA A 92 13.79 -11.24 11.07
C ALA A 92 14.50 -10.06 11.74
N LEU A 93 14.24 -8.85 11.24
CA LEU A 93 14.76 -7.64 11.88
C LEU A 93 14.12 -7.46 13.25
N GLN A 94 14.95 -7.27 14.28
CA GLN A 94 14.50 -6.97 15.63
C GLN A 94 14.69 -5.49 15.94
N GLY A 95 13.90 -4.98 16.90
CA GLY A 95 13.93 -3.55 17.26
C GLY A 95 13.05 -2.67 16.35
N ASP A 96 13.06 -1.35 16.57
CA ASP A 96 12.20 -0.36 15.91
C ASP A 96 12.93 0.48 14.84
N ALA A 97 14.17 0.12 14.49
CA ALA A 97 14.93 0.80 13.44
C ALA A 97 14.34 0.52 12.05
N VAL A 98 14.00 1.57 11.31
CA VAL A 98 13.50 1.49 9.93
C VAL A 98 14.68 1.30 8.98
N VAL A 99 14.74 0.17 8.29
CA VAL A 99 15.85 -0.22 7.40
C VAL A 99 15.43 -0.21 5.93
N GLN A 100 14.19 -0.63 5.65
CA GLN A 100 13.73 -0.78 4.26
C GLN A 100 13.51 0.54 3.54
N GLY A 101 13.18 1.61 4.28
CA GLY A 101 13.09 2.95 3.70
C GLY A 101 14.38 3.41 3.04
N GLN A 102 15.54 3.03 3.58
CA GLN A 102 16.87 3.36 3.02
C GLN A 102 17.25 2.45 1.83
N ARG A 103 16.60 1.30 1.68
CA ARG A 103 16.86 0.31 0.61
C ARG A 103 15.89 0.44 -0.56
N ALA A 104 14.83 1.21 -0.40
CA ALA A 104 13.87 1.48 -1.45
C ALA A 104 14.49 2.31 -2.58
N VAL A 105 13.98 2.17 -3.80
CA VAL A 105 14.41 2.97 -4.96
C VAL A 105 13.78 4.37 -4.86
N MET A 106 14.21 5.11 -3.84
CA MET A 106 13.76 6.48 -3.56
C MET A 106 14.72 7.16 -2.58
N ASP A 107 14.78 8.48 -2.64
CA ASP A 107 15.37 9.29 -1.55
C ASP A 107 14.35 9.39 -0.42
N ALA A 108 14.50 8.54 0.59
CA ALA A 108 13.62 8.58 1.75
C ALA A 108 13.91 9.82 2.59
N LEU A 109 12.91 10.65 2.78
CA LEU A 109 13.00 11.82 3.64
C LEU A 109 12.71 11.43 5.10
N PRO A 110 13.36 12.05 6.08
CA PRO A 110 13.21 11.65 7.48
C PRO A 110 11.76 11.61 7.96
N PHE A 111 10.92 12.55 7.53
CA PHE A 111 9.51 12.56 7.90
C PHE A 111 8.74 11.35 7.36
N GLN A 112 9.13 10.80 6.20
CA GLN A 112 8.46 9.64 5.61
C GLN A 112 8.73 8.34 6.37
N LEU A 113 9.75 8.30 7.22
CA LEU A 113 10.07 7.16 8.07
C LEU A 113 9.25 7.15 9.38
N VAL A 114 8.72 8.31 9.80
CA VAL A 114 8.00 8.48 11.07
C VAL A 114 6.81 7.52 11.22
N PRO A 115 5.93 7.31 10.21
CA PRO A 115 4.82 6.36 10.33
C PRO A 115 5.30 4.94 10.60
N ALA A 116 6.37 4.50 9.94
CA ALA A 116 6.96 3.19 10.15
C ALA A 116 7.53 3.05 11.58
N HIS A 117 8.29 4.04 12.06
CA HIS A 117 8.80 4.05 13.44
C HIS A 117 7.66 3.97 14.47
N GLN A 118 6.58 4.74 14.28
CA GLN A 118 5.45 4.75 15.20
C GLN A 118 4.75 3.39 15.23
N VAL A 119 4.54 2.76 14.08
CA VAL A 119 3.89 1.46 13.96
C VAL A 119 4.73 0.33 14.53
N LEU A 120 6.05 0.36 14.33
CA LEU A 120 6.95 -0.70 14.82
C LEU A 120 7.01 -0.80 16.36
N ARG A 121 6.63 0.27 17.07
CA ARG A 121 6.53 0.31 18.53
C ARG A 121 5.20 -0.21 19.07
N GLN A 122 4.21 -0.42 18.18
CA GLN A 122 2.90 -0.92 18.58
C GLN A 122 2.88 -2.46 18.55
N LEU A 123 2.25 -3.07 19.54
CA LEU A 123 1.99 -4.51 19.56
C LEU A 123 1.07 -4.91 18.40
N ARG A 124 0.05 -4.12 18.15
CA ARG A 124 -0.88 -4.24 17.02
C ARG A 124 -0.78 -3.01 16.14
N PRO A 125 -0.12 -3.12 14.97
CA PRO A 125 0.13 -1.98 14.08
C PRO A 125 -1.16 -1.35 13.55
N ARG A 126 -1.50 -0.15 14.04
CA ARG A 126 -2.73 0.58 13.65
C ARG A 126 -2.40 2.07 13.51
N LEU A 127 -2.59 2.63 12.32
CA LEU A 127 -2.22 4.02 12.08
C LEU A 127 -3.07 4.69 10.99
N LEU A 128 -3.45 5.95 11.21
CA LEU A 128 -3.93 6.87 10.19
C LEU A 128 -2.80 7.79 9.74
N ILE A 129 -2.44 7.75 8.46
CA ILE A 129 -1.54 8.69 7.82
C ILE A 129 -2.40 9.77 7.14
N ALA A 130 -2.41 10.96 7.73
CA ALA A 130 -3.28 12.07 7.33
C ALA A 130 -2.52 13.27 6.74
N ASP A 131 -1.39 13.01 6.13
CA ASP A 131 -0.51 14.00 5.54
C ASP A 131 -1.14 14.71 4.34
N THR A 132 -0.77 15.96 4.14
CA THR A 132 -1.23 16.75 2.97
C THR A 132 -0.85 16.07 1.66
N VAL A 133 -1.64 16.33 0.62
CA VAL A 133 -1.36 15.85 -0.74
C VAL A 133 0.06 16.25 -1.18
N GLY A 134 0.79 15.30 -1.76
CA GLY A 134 2.14 15.51 -2.27
C GLY A 134 3.27 15.23 -1.27
N LEU A 135 2.99 14.83 -0.03
CA LEU A 135 4.00 14.40 0.95
C LEU A 135 4.40 12.91 0.82
N GLY A 136 3.71 12.15 -0.02
CA GLY A 136 4.11 10.77 -0.32
C GLY A 136 3.47 9.72 0.57
N LYS A 137 2.20 9.85 0.97
CA LYS A 137 1.47 8.84 1.77
C LYS A 137 1.59 7.42 1.22
N THR A 138 1.55 7.25 -0.10
CA THR A 138 1.74 5.94 -0.75
C THR A 138 3.14 5.39 -0.50
N LEU A 139 4.16 6.26 -0.48
CA LEU A 139 5.53 5.88 -0.17
C LEU A 139 5.67 5.49 1.30
N GLU A 140 5.09 6.26 2.21
CA GLU A 140 5.06 5.94 3.64
C GLU A 140 4.39 4.60 3.91
N ALA A 141 3.27 4.32 3.25
CA ALA A 141 2.60 3.02 3.30
C ALA A 141 3.48 1.91 2.72
N GLY A 142 4.22 2.19 1.65
CA GLY A 142 5.17 1.25 1.03
C GLY A 142 6.35 0.93 1.95
N ILE A 143 6.97 1.93 2.58
CA ILE A 143 8.04 1.75 3.57
C ILE A 143 7.55 0.87 4.72
N LEU A 144 6.39 1.22 5.29
CA LEU A 144 5.78 0.48 6.39
C LEU A 144 5.48 -0.98 5.99
N THR A 145 4.92 -1.18 4.80
CA THR A 145 4.63 -2.53 4.28
C THR A 145 5.91 -3.34 4.13
N ALA A 146 6.96 -2.76 3.52
CA ALA A 146 8.25 -3.43 3.33
C ALA A 146 8.91 -3.80 4.68
N GLU A 147 8.83 -2.90 5.67
CA GLU A 147 9.32 -3.18 7.03
C GLU A 147 8.56 -4.32 7.71
N LEU A 148 7.24 -4.32 7.66
CA LEU A 148 6.43 -5.39 8.24
C LEU A 148 6.65 -6.72 7.52
N MET A 149 6.79 -6.71 6.18
CA MET A 149 7.11 -7.90 5.39
C MET A 149 8.47 -8.49 5.80
N ARG A 150 9.49 -7.65 5.92
CA ARG A 150 10.84 -8.06 6.31
C ARG A 150 10.89 -8.67 7.72
N ARG A 151 9.97 -8.25 8.57
CA ARG A 151 9.79 -8.76 9.95
C ARG A 151 8.86 -9.96 10.04
N GLY A 152 8.37 -10.48 8.91
CA GLY A 152 7.41 -11.59 8.86
C GLY A 152 6.01 -11.25 9.36
N LYS A 153 5.69 -9.93 9.52
CA LYS A 153 4.40 -9.44 10.05
C LYS A 153 3.42 -8.96 8.96
N ALA A 154 3.75 -9.11 7.68
CA ALA A 154 2.88 -8.72 6.56
C ALA A 154 3.10 -9.65 5.36
N ARG A 155 2.80 -10.93 5.49
CA ARG A 155 2.79 -11.86 4.37
C ARG A 155 1.57 -11.62 3.50
N ARG A 156 0.39 -11.56 4.13
CA ARG A 156 -0.88 -11.33 3.45
C ARG A 156 -1.27 -9.86 3.54
N VAL A 157 -1.29 -9.20 2.38
CA VAL A 157 -1.56 -7.75 2.28
C VAL A 157 -2.75 -7.50 1.38
N LEU A 158 -3.69 -6.67 1.86
CA LEU A 158 -4.80 -6.15 1.07
C LEU A 158 -4.71 -4.63 0.99
N VAL A 159 -4.66 -4.09 -0.22
CA VAL A 159 -4.81 -2.66 -0.48
C VAL A 159 -6.21 -2.39 -1.03
N VAL A 160 -6.95 -1.51 -0.37
CA VAL A 160 -8.28 -1.05 -0.80
C VAL A 160 -8.18 0.41 -1.18
N THR A 161 -8.44 0.73 -2.43
CA THR A 161 -8.35 2.11 -2.96
C THR A 161 -9.47 2.39 -3.96
N THR A 162 -9.46 3.56 -4.60
CA THR A 162 -10.38 3.86 -5.71
C THR A 162 -9.90 3.20 -7.00
N LYS A 163 -10.82 2.94 -7.93
CA LYS A 163 -10.49 2.30 -9.21
C LYS A 163 -9.41 3.07 -9.99
N SER A 164 -9.43 4.39 -9.93
CA SER A 164 -8.47 5.27 -10.60
C SER A 164 -7.06 5.19 -10.02
N MET A 165 -6.92 4.94 -8.73
CA MET A 165 -5.62 4.92 -8.03
C MET A 165 -4.94 3.55 -8.03
N MET A 166 -5.65 2.48 -8.43
CA MET A 166 -5.11 1.11 -8.35
C MET A 166 -3.81 0.95 -9.14
N LEU A 167 -3.75 1.46 -10.37
CA LEU A 167 -2.57 1.34 -11.23
C LEU A 167 -1.38 2.10 -10.63
N GLN A 168 -1.60 3.32 -10.15
CA GLN A 168 -0.56 4.11 -9.52
C GLN A 168 0.00 3.40 -8.27
N PHE A 169 -0.87 2.85 -7.42
CA PHE A 169 -0.46 2.09 -6.24
C PHE A 169 0.37 0.85 -6.62
N GLN A 170 -0.05 0.10 -7.63
CA GLN A 170 0.72 -1.06 -8.14
C GLN A 170 2.10 -0.65 -8.63
N GLN A 171 2.18 0.43 -9.42
CA GLN A 171 3.45 0.95 -9.96
C GLN A 171 4.39 1.43 -8.86
N GLU A 172 3.91 2.22 -7.89
CA GLU A 172 4.72 2.73 -6.77
C GLU A 172 5.25 1.58 -5.92
N PHE A 173 4.41 0.60 -5.57
CA PHE A 173 4.81 -0.54 -4.76
C PHE A 173 5.80 -1.44 -5.48
N TRP A 174 5.61 -1.66 -6.78
CA TRP A 174 6.53 -2.46 -7.58
C TRP A 174 7.86 -1.73 -7.82
N ASN A 175 7.82 -0.51 -8.34
CA ASN A 175 9.02 0.20 -8.78
C ASN A 175 9.95 0.58 -7.62
N ARG A 176 9.40 0.87 -6.44
CA ARG A 176 10.19 1.36 -5.31
C ARG A 176 10.51 0.30 -4.27
N PHE A 177 9.61 -0.66 -4.07
CA PHE A 177 9.72 -1.64 -3.00
C PHE A 177 9.77 -3.10 -3.51
N THR A 178 9.66 -3.33 -4.81
CA THR A 178 9.54 -4.67 -5.42
C THR A 178 8.38 -5.50 -4.82
N ILE A 179 7.32 -4.83 -4.40
CA ILE A 179 6.12 -5.46 -3.86
C ILE A 179 5.08 -5.57 -4.99
N ALA A 180 4.88 -6.78 -5.51
CA ALA A 180 3.85 -7.04 -6.50
C ALA A 180 2.47 -7.12 -5.82
N LEU A 181 1.53 -6.26 -6.24
CA LEU A 181 0.13 -6.30 -5.82
C LEU A 181 -0.72 -6.86 -6.94
N THR A 182 -1.33 -8.02 -6.74
CA THR A 182 -2.24 -8.62 -7.73
C THR A 182 -3.58 -7.90 -7.69
N ARG A 183 -4.02 -7.39 -8.85
CA ARG A 183 -5.30 -6.71 -8.97
C ARG A 183 -6.44 -7.72 -8.93
N LEU A 184 -7.37 -7.52 -7.98
CA LEU A 184 -8.63 -8.25 -7.90
C LEU A 184 -9.78 -7.33 -8.34
N ASP A 185 -10.34 -7.60 -9.50
CA ASP A 185 -11.62 -7.05 -9.92
C ASP A 185 -12.67 -8.17 -9.97
N SER A 186 -13.91 -7.83 -10.29
CA SER A 186 -14.99 -8.83 -10.33
C SER A 186 -14.69 -9.99 -11.30
N ALA A 187 -14.05 -9.69 -12.44
CA ALA A 187 -13.66 -10.72 -13.42
C ALA A 187 -12.53 -11.60 -12.88
N GLY A 188 -11.54 -11.01 -12.22
CA GLY A 188 -10.43 -11.73 -11.57
C GLY A 188 -10.94 -12.67 -10.47
N ILE A 189 -11.83 -12.20 -9.59
CA ILE A 189 -12.43 -13.02 -8.53
C ILE A 189 -13.24 -14.18 -9.15
N GLN A 190 -14.01 -13.92 -10.19
CA GLN A 190 -14.76 -14.96 -10.91
C GLN A 190 -13.84 -16.02 -11.55
N ARG A 191 -12.70 -15.60 -12.10
CA ARG A 191 -11.70 -16.53 -12.67
C ARG A 191 -11.13 -17.43 -11.57
N ILE A 192 -10.69 -16.85 -10.45
CA ILE A 192 -10.17 -17.61 -9.31
C ILE A 192 -11.21 -18.61 -8.82
N ARG A 193 -12.49 -18.23 -8.71
CA ARG A 193 -13.58 -19.13 -8.28
C ARG A 193 -13.78 -20.32 -9.19
N ARG A 194 -13.39 -20.24 -10.47
CA ARG A 194 -13.43 -21.38 -11.41
C ARG A 194 -12.22 -22.30 -11.26
N GLU A 195 -11.10 -21.79 -10.79
CA GLU A 195 -9.84 -22.52 -10.64
C GLU A 195 -9.72 -23.23 -9.28
N ILE A 196 -10.39 -22.72 -8.25
CA ILE A 196 -10.33 -23.26 -6.89
C ILE A 196 -11.58 -24.10 -6.57
N PRO A 197 -11.46 -25.11 -5.68
CA PRO A 197 -12.62 -25.84 -5.16
C PRO A 197 -13.65 -24.88 -4.52
N SER A 198 -14.94 -25.22 -4.62
CA SER A 198 -16.06 -24.35 -4.20
C SER A 198 -16.05 -23.99 -2.70
N ASN A 199 -15.37 -24.78 -1.88
CA ASN A 199 -15.20 -24.56 -0.43
C ASN A 199 -14.01 -23.64 -0.10
N HIS A 200 -13.21 -23.22 -1.10
CA HIS A 200 -12.08 -22.32 -0.88
C HIS A 200 -12.48 -20.85 -1.05
N ASN A 201 -11.82 -20.01 -0.26
CA ASN A 201 -12.07 -18.57 -0.30
C ASN A 201 -11.19 -17.91 -1.40
N PRO A 202 -11.77 -17.25 -2.41
CA PRO A 202 -11.01 -16.64 -3.50
C PRO A 202 -10.08 -15.51 -3.02
N PHE A 203 -10.39 -14.87 -1.90
CA PHE A 203 -9.51 -13.83 -1.32
C PHE A 203 -8.26 -14.41 -0.65
N ASN A 204 -8.18 -15.73 -0.48
CA ASN A 204 -7.00 -16.41 0.06
C ASN A 204 -6.03 -16.90 -1.03
N TYR A 205 -6.38 -16.74 -2.31
CA TYR A 205 -5.60 -17.28 -3.44
C TYR A 205 -4.26 -16.56 -3.62
N PHE A 206 -4.25 -15.23 -3.52
CA PHE A 206 -3.04 -14.43 -3.60
C PHE A 206 -2.70 -13.81 -2.24
N ASP A 207 -1.41 -13.83 -1.89
CA ASP A 207 -0.94 -13.24 -0.64
C ASP A 207 -1.03 -11.71 -0.65
N ARG A 208 -0.80 -11.06 -1.80
CA ARG A 208 -0.76 -9.58 -1.90
C ARG A 208 -1.69 -9.11 -3.00
N THR A 209 -2.70 -8.37 -2.59
CA THR A 209 -3.80 -7.99 -3.48
C THR A 209 -4.15 -6.52 -3.36
N ILE A 210 -4.63 -5.96 -4.48
CA ILE A 210 -5.23 -4.63 -4.52
C ILE A 210 -6.61 -4.72 -5.16
N ILE A 211 -7.59 -4.05 -4.54
CA ILE A 211 -8.98 -4.09 -4.96
C ILE A 211 -9.63 -2.72 -4.83
N SER A 212 -10.60 -2.41 -5.70
CA SER A 212 -11.34 -1.16 -5.54
C SER A 212 -12.44 -1.29 -4.49
N VAL A 213 -12.65 -0.22 -3.72
CA VAL A 213 -13.74 -0.13 -2.77
C VAL A 213 -15.11 -0.39 -3.42
N ASP A 214 -15.27 0.01 -4.69
CA ASP A 214 -16.52 -0.17 -5.45
C ASP A 214 -16.74 -1.64 -5.83
N THR A 215 -15.69 -2.43 -6.05
CA THR A 215 -15.80 -3.88 -6.26
C THR A 215 -16.28 -4.56 -4.96
N LEU A 216 -15.70 -4.19 -3.84
CA LEU A 216 -16.07 -4.77 -2.53
C LEU A 216 -17.46 -4.37 -2.04
N LYS A 217 -17.97 -3.21 -2.46
CA LYS A 217 -19.35 -2.76 -2.13
C LYS A 217 -20.45 -3.63 -2.72
N ARG A 218 -20.18 -4.47 -3.71
CA ARG A 218 -21.12 -5.45 -4.25
C ARG A 218 -21.35 -6.56 -3.22
N ASP A 219 -21.85 -6.16 -2.11
CA ASP A 219 -21.75 -6.68 -0.75
C ASP A 219 -22.34 -8.09 -0.56
N SER A 220 -23.45 -8.42 -1.20
CA SER A 220 -24.14 -9.70 -1.01
C SER A 220 -23.31 -10.90 -1.51
N GLU A 221 -22.44 -10.69 -2.50
CA GLU A 221 -21.66 -11.75 -3.11
C GLU A 221 -20.34 -12.03 -2.36
N TYR A 222 -19.68 -10.97 -1.86
CA TYR A 222 -18.32 -11.09 -1.31
C TYR A 222 -18.23 -11.11 0.21
N ARG A 223 -19.26 -10.64 0.90
CA ARG A 223 -19.28 -10.49 2.36
C ARG A 223 -18.93 -11.78 3.09
N HIS A 224 -19.55 -12.88 2.71
CA HIS A 224 -19.30 -14.21 3.28
C HIS A 224 -17.81 -14.63 3.20
N TYR A 225 -17.14 -14.29 2.08
CA TYR A 225 -15.72 -14.58 1.90
C TYR A 225 -14.85 -13.64 2.73
N LEU A 226 -15.19 -12.36 2.81
CA LEU A 226 -14.46 -11.36 3.59
C LEU A 226 -14.55 -11.64 5.09
N GLU A 227 -15.69 -12.09 5.59
CA GLU A 227 -15.88 -12.49 6.98
C GLU A 227 -15.02 -13.69 7.40
N LYS A 228 -14.62 -14.53 6.44
CA LYS A 228 -13.78 -15.72 6.66
C LYS A 228 -12.32 -15.50 6.25
N ALA A 229 -11.99 -14.39 5.62
CA ALA A 229 -10.62 -14.05 5.26
C ALA A 229 -9.91 -13.34 6.40
N TRP A 230 -8.58 -13.44 6.40
CA TRP A 230 -7.71 -12.72 7.33
C TRP A 230 -6.50 -12.18 6.59
N TRP A 231 -6.05 -10.99 6.96
CA TRP A 231 -4.87 -10.36 6.42
C TRP A 231 -3.94 -9.91 7.54
N ASP A 232 -2.64 -10.03 7.32
CA ASP A 232 -1.65 -9.50 8.25
C ASP A 232 -1.66 -7.97 8.21
N LEU A 233 -1.86 -7.39 7.00
CA LEU A 233 -1.93 -5.95 6.80
C LEU A 233 -3.06 -5.58 5.83
N ILE A 234 -3.91 -4.64 6.24
CA ILE A 234 -4.85 -3.96 5.34
C ILE A 234 -4.48 -2.48 5.25
N ILE A 235 -4.42 -1.96 4.03
CA ILE A 235 -4.25 -0.53 3.73
C ILE A 235 -5.54 -0.04 3.09
N ILE A 236 -6.17 0.98 3.64
CA ILE A 236 -7.34 1.64 3.06
C ILE A 236 -6.95 3.05 2.67
N ASP A 237 -6.88 3.28 1.36
CA ASP A 237 -6.60 4.59 0.80
C ASP A 237 -7.87 5.44 0.68
N GLU A 238 -7.70 6.76 0.68
CA GLU A 238 -8.79 7.74 0.71
C GLU A 238 -9.83 7.43 1.81
N ALA A 239 -9.32 7.16 3.02
CA ALA A 239 -10.09 6.69 4.16
C ALA A 239 -11.25 7.62 4.55
N HIS A 240 -11.25 8.89 4.13
CA HIS A 240 -12.39 9.80 4.29
C HIS A 240 -13.67 9.29 3.59
N ASN A 241 -13.53 8.43 2.57
CA ASN A 241 -14.68 7.82 1.89
C ASN A 241 -15.35 6.71 2.71
N VAL A 242 -14.63 6.13 3.65
CA VAL A 242 -15.13 5.07 4.54
C VAL A 242 -15.54 5.59 5.92
N SER A 243 -15.31 6.88 6.22
CA SER A 243 -15.69 7.51 7.48
C SER A 243 -17.23 7.60 7.64
N TYR A 244 -17.66 7.74 8.88
CA TYR A 244 -19.07 7.99 9.20
C TYR A 244 -19.52 9.38 8.72
N LYS A 245 -20.63 9.45 7.98
CA LYS A 245 -21.16 10.71 7.40
C LYS A 245 -22.57 11.06 7.91
N GLY A 246 -22.91 10.62 9.12
CA GLY A 246 -24.27 10.77 9.69
C GLY A 246 -25.08 9.48 9.60
N ASN A 247 -24.85 8.66 8.58
CA ASN A 247 -25.44 7.32 8.43
C ASN A 247 -24.37 6.28 8.18
N ARG A 248 -24.62 5.04 8.61
CA ARG A 248 -23.74 3.90 8.32
C ARG A 248 -23.90 3.48 6.86
N THR A 249 -23.05 4.01 5.99
CA THR A 249 -23.00 3.63 4.58
C THR A 249 -22.48 2.20 4.41
N GLN A 250 -22.75 1.57 3.28
CA GLN A 250 -22.16 0.26 2.94
C GLN A 250 -20.63 0.27 3.02
N THR A 251 -20.01 1.37 2.56
CA THR A 251 -18.56 1.55 2.63
C THR A 251 -18.02 1.59 4.06
N ASN A 252 -18.73 2.27 4.97
CA ASN A 252 -18.36 2.33 6.37
C ASN A 252 -18.49 0.96 7.06
N ARG A 253 -19.57 0.20 6.77
CA ARG A 253 -19.75 -1.17 7.28
C ARG A 253 -18.65 -2.11 6.78
N LEU A 254 -18.31 -2.02 5.50
CA LEU A 254 -17.24 -2.80 4.89
C LEU A 254 -15.88 -2.51 5.56
N ALA A 255 -15.53 -1.23 5.71
CA ALA A 255 -14.28 -0.85 6.35
C ALA A 255 -14.21 -1.32 7.81
N GLY A 256 -15.34 -1.24 8.55
CA GLY A 256 -15.46 -1.79 9.89
C GLY A 256 -15.23 -3.31 9.92
N LEU A 257 -15.80 -4.06 8.97
CA LEU A 257 -15.53 -5.49 8.83
C LEU A 257 -14.05 -5.76 8.58
N LEU A 258 -13.43 -5.09 7.59
CA LEU A 258 -12.02 -5.26 7.26
C LEU A 258 -11.10 -4.93 8.44
N ALA A 259 -11.44 -3.90 9.23
CA ALA A 259 -10.71 -3.54 10.44
C ALA A 259 -10.67 -4.67 11.48
N THR A 260 -11.70 -5.53 11.54
CA THR A 260 -11.73 -6.71 12.41
C THR A 260 -11.04 -7.93 11.82
N ARG A 261 -10.66 -7.90 10.54
CA ARG A 261 -10.08 -9.02 9.79
C ARG A 261 -8.60 -8.79 9.46
N SER A 262 -7.92 -7.96 10.24
CA SER A 262 -6.50 -7.68 10.06
C SER A 262 -5.77 -7.53 11.39
N ASP A 263 -4.50 -7.95 11.40
CA ASP A 263 -3.59 -7.64 12.50
C ASP A 263 -3.19 -6.16 12.42
N ALA A 264 -2.62 -5.75 11.29
CA ALA A 264 -2.27 -4.36 11.02
C ALA A 264 -3.31 -3.67 10.14
N LEU A 265 -3.61 -2.40 10.44
CA LEU A 265 -4.49 -1.55 9.63
C LEU A 265 -3.88 -0.18 9.45
N VAL A 266 -3.72 0.22 8.19
CA VAL A 266 -3.24 1.55 7.82
C VAL A 266 -4.31 2.27 7.01
N LEU A 267 -4.70 3.44 7.48
CA LEU A 267 -5.63 4.33 6.81
C LEU A 267 -4.86 5.50 6.20
N LEU A 268 -5.09 5.80 4.93
CA LEU A 268 -4.47 6.92 4.24
C LEU A 268 -5.52 7.93 3.84
N THR A 269 -5.30 9.22 4.13
CA THR A 269 -6.16 10.30 3.64
C THR A 269 -5.46 11.65 3.73
N ALA A 270 -5.77 12.57 2.85
CA ALA A 270 -5.34 13.96 2.98
C ALA A 270 -6.34 14.79 3.84
N THR A 271 -7.58 14.33 3.93
CA THR A 271 -8.68 15.02 4.61
C THR A 271 -9.33 14.08 5.62
N PRO A 272 -8.77 13.98 6.85
CA PRO A 272 -9.23 12.99 7.83
C PRO A 272 -10.63 13.26 8.39
N HIS A 273 -11.20 14.43 8.12
CA HIS A 273 -12.55 14.80 8.55
C HIS A 273 -13.25 15.68 7.51
N ASN A 274 -14.56 15.64 7.49
CA ASN A 274 -15.44 16.45 6.64
C ASN A 274 -16.00 17.69 7.37
N GLY A 275 -15.28 18.20 8.36
CA GLY A 275 -15.74 19.26 9.26
C GLY A 275 -16.50 18.76 10.49
N LYS A 276 -16.90 17.50 10.56
CA LYS A 276 -17.61 16.90 11.69
C LYS A 276 -16.67 16.04 12.52
N ARG A 277 -16.71 16.20 13.86
CA ARG A 277 -15.92 15.40 14.81
C ARG A 277 -16.16 13.90 14.69
N ASP A 278 -17.42 13.49 14.48
CA ASP A 278 -17.81 12.08 14.35
C ASP A 278 -17.16 11.36 13.16
N SER A 279 -16.87 12.08 12.08
CA SER A 279 -16.20 11.54 10.91
C SER A 279 -14.78 11.07 11.26
N PHE A 280 -14.02 11.91 11.94
CA PHE A 280 -12.67 11.56 12.41
C PHE A 280 -12.72 10.49 13.51
N ALA A 281 -13.61 10.63 14.49
CA ALA A 281 -13.78 9.66 15.56
C ALA A 281 -14.10 8.26 15.01
N SER A 282 -14.87 8.17 13.91
CA SER A 282 -15.17 6.89 13.27
C SER A 282 -13.93 6.20 12.69
N LEU A 283 -12.96 6.96 12.15
CA LEU A 283 -11.68 6.41 11.67
C LEU A 283 -10.82 5.94 12.85
N MET A 284 -10.79 6.70 13.94
CA MET A 284 -10.05 6.31 15.15
C MET A 284 -10.61 5.01 15.75
N ARG A 285 -11.92 4.87 15.82
CA ARG A 285 -12.59 3.63 16.29
C ARG A 285 -12.36 2.43 15.36
N MET A 286 -12.09 2.64 14.07
CA MET A 286 -11.67 1.55 13.18
C MET A 286 -10.26 1.07 13.51
N LEU A 287 -9.39 1.99 13.94
CA LEU A 287 -8.02 1.65 14.36
C LEU A 287 -8.05 1.00 15.75
N ASP A 288 -8.69 1.64 16.71
CA ASP A 288 -8.87 1.13 18.06
C ASP A 288 -10.31 1.38 18.54
N PRO A 289 -11.13 0.33 18.67
CA PRO A 289 -12.51 0.47 19.14
C PRO A 289 -12.64 1.04 20.57
N THR A 290 -11.59 0.96 21.37
CA THR A 290 -11.60 1.37 22.78
C THR A 290 -11.10 2.81 23.00
N VAL A 291 -10.46 3.41 22.01
CA VAL A 291 -9.79 4.71 22.15
C VAL A 291 -10.76 5.88 22.42
N LEU A 292 -11.94 5.83 21.83
CA LEU A 292 -12.96 6.87 21.96
C LEU A 292 -14.32 6.29 22.32
N PRO A 293 -14.83 6.51 23.55
CA PRO A 293 -16.20 6.17 23.89
C PRO A 293 -17.23 6.87 22.98
N ALA A 294 -18.39 6.25 22.79
CA ALA A 294 -19.44 6.83 21.97
C ALA A 294 -19.94 8.14 22.59
N GLY A 295 -19.91 9.23 21.82
CA GLY A 295 -20.39 10.55 22.27
C GLY A 295 -19.45 11.31 23.20
N ALA A 296 -18.28 10.80 23.55
CA ALA A 296 -17.31 11.52 24.35
C ALA A 296 -16.53 12.56 23.54
N ASP A 297 -16.25 13.69 24.18
CA ASP A 297 -15.24 14.62 23.66
C ASP A 297 -13.86 13.99 23.79
N TYR A 298 -13.00 14.28 22.83
CA TYR A 298 -11.62 13.78 22.80
C TYR A 298 -10.63 14.90 22.46
N THR A 299 -9.43 14.73 22.94
CA THR A 299 -8.29 15.61 22.70
C THR A 299 -7.31 14.98 21.72
N ARG A 300 -6.30 15.74 21.33
CA ARG A 300 -5.20 15.22 20.49
C ARG A 300 -4.40 14.13 21.21
N ASP A 301 -4.25 14.25 22.51
CA ASP A 301 -3.43 13.31 23.30
C ASP A 301 -4.07 11.93 23.39
N ASP A 302 -5.41 11.86 23.43
CA ASP A 302 -6.13 10.59 23.44
C ASP A 302 -5.87 9.74 22.20
N VAL A 303 -5.67 10.37 21.04
CA VAL A 303 -5.56 9.70 19.74
C VAL A 303 -4.20 9.87 19.06
N GLY A 304 -3.27 10.63 19.67
CA GLY A 304 -1.99 10.99 19.05
C GLY A 304 -1.11 9.82 18.66
N HIS A 305 -1.26 8.69 19.33
CA HIS A 305 -0.53 7.46 19.02
C HIS A 305 -1.10 6.69 17.80
N LEU A 306 -2.32 7.06 17.33
CA LEU A 306 -3.01 6.40 16.21
C LEU A 306 -2.96 7.19 14.92
N PHE A 307 -2.43 8.41 14.90
CA PHE A 307 -2.37 9.17 13.66
C PHE A 307 -1.10 10.02 13.52
N VAL A 308 -0.72 10.21 12.27
CA VAL A 308 0.32 11.15 11.84
C VAL A 308 -0.31 12.13 10.88
N ARG A 309 -0.09 13.43 11.10
CA ARG A 309 -0.58 14.49 10.23
C ARG A 309 0.45 15.60 10.13
N ARG A 310 0.89 15.87 8.90
CA ARG A 310 1.86 16.92 8.60
C ARG A 310 1.39 17.74 7.41
N PHE A 311 1.76 19.02 7.44
CA PHE A 311 1.57 19.94 6.34
C PHE A 311 2.91 20.20 5.66
N LYS A 312 2.89 20.70 4.44
CA LYS A 312 4.11 21.05 3.69
C LYS A 312 5.02 21.98 4.48
N LYS A 313 4.45 22.94 5.22
CA LYS A 313 5.20 23.86 6.09
C LYS A 313 5.96 23.16 7.22
N ASP A 314 5.45 22.04 7.73
CA ASP A 314 6.03 21.34 8.88
C ASP A 314 7.26 20.51 8.47
N VAL A 315 7.43 20.25 7.18
CA VAL A 315 8.51 19.41 6.62
C VAL A 315 9.41 20.16 5.64
N LYS A 316 9.22 21.49 5.51
CA LYS A 316 9.95 22.33 4.55
C LYS A 316 11.46 22.17 4.70
N ASP A 317 11.97 22.16 5.92
CA ASP A 317 13.40 22.05 6.22
C ASP A 317 14.02 20.69 5.90
N GLN A 318 13.19 19.67 5.72
CA GLN A 318 13.63 18.31 5.37
C GLN A 318 13.61 18.04 3.87
N MET A 319 13.14 18.99 3.07
CA MET A 319 13.02 18.85 1.64
C MET A 319 14.17 19.57 0.93
N ARG A 320 14.73 18.91 -0.07
CA ARG A 320 15.85 19.46 -0.89
C ARG A 320 15.41 20.58 -1.84
N GLN A 321 14.12 20.71 -2.08
CA GLN A 321 13.55 21.71 -2.99
C GLN A 321 12.45 22.47 -2.28
N ASP A 322 12.44 23.77 -2.43
CA ASP A 322 11.30 24.59 -2.01
C ASP A 322 10.07 24.22 -2.84
N PHE A 323 8.96 24.01 -2.16
CA PHE A 323 7.69 23.90 -2.86
C PHE A 323 7.35 25.26 -3.48
N PRO A 324 7.03 25.28 -4.78
CA PRO A 324 6.50 26.51 -5.36
C PRO A 324 5.24 26.92 -4.59
N GLU A 325 5.15 28.17 -4.21
CA GLU A 325 3.96 28.68 -3.58
C GLU A 325 2.78 28.62 -4.55
N ARG A 326 1.64 28.19 -4.04
CA ARG A 326 0.41 28.12 -4.83
C ARG A 326 -0.20 29.49 -4.88
N GLU A 327 -0.13 30.14 -6.02
CA GLU A 327 -0.92 31.32 -6.32
C GLU A 327 -2.28 30.93 -6.91
N VAL A 328 -3.34 31.50 -6.38
CA VAL A 328 -4.71 31.25 -6.85
C VAL A 328 -5.22 32.48 -7.54
N HIS A 329 -5.18 32.45 -8.88
CA HIS A 329 -5.76 33.49 -9.71
C HIS A 329 -7.22 33.14 -10.03
N ARG A 330 -8.14 34.02 -9.66
CA ARG A 330 -9.55 33.88 -10.02
C ARG A 330 -9.79 34.65 -11.33
N LEU A 331 -10.04 33.91 -12.39
CA LEU A 331 -10.33 34.48 -13.69
C LEU A 331 -11.85 34.42 -13.95
N GLN A 332 -12.40 35.52 -14.45
CA GLN A 332 -13.78 35.57 -14.92
C GLN A 332 -13.74 35.56 -16.45
N SER A 333 -14.43 34.59 -17.03
CA SER A 333 -14.57 34.48 -18.48
C SER A 333 -16.04 34.72 -18.85
N PRO A 334 -16.38 35.83 -19.55
CA PRO A 334 -17.72 36.05 -20.02
C PRO A 334 -18.11 34.96 -21.02
N ALA A 335 -19.32 34.46 -20.93
CA ALA A 335 -19.82 33.43 -21.83
C ALA A 335 -19.93 33.97 -23.27
N SER A 336 -19.59 33.15 -24.25
CA SER A 336 -19.80 33.47 -25.67
C SER A 336 -21.27 33.48 -26.04
N ALA A 337 -21.63 34.05 -27.22
CA ALA A 337 -23.01 34.03 -27.70
C ALA A 337 -23.55 32.58 -27.81
N ALA A 338 -22.73 31.64 -28.25
CA ALA A 338 -23.10 30.23 -28.36
C ALA A 338 -23.35 29.60 -26.99
N GLU A 339 -22.49 29.89 -25.99
CA GLU A 339 -22.69 29.44 -24.62
C GLU A 339 -23.94 30.03 -23.98
N ASN A 340 -24.21 31.31 -24.21
CA ASN A 340 -25.44 31.96 -23.73
C ASN A 340 -26.70 31.34 -24.31
N ALA A 341 -26.69 30.94 -25.58
CA ALA A 341 -27.81 30.24 -26.20
C ALA A 341 -28.09 28.89 -25.52
N VAL A 342 -27.02 28.15 -25.17
CA VAL A 342 -27.13 26.88 -24.43
C VAL A 342 -27.64 27.13 -23.01
N PHE A 343 -27.14 28.14 -22.31
CA PHE A 343 -27.62 28.47 -20.95
C PHE A 343 -29.08 28.84 -20.92
N ASN A 344 -29.55 29.65 -21.90
CA ASN A 344 -30.95 30.01 -22.04
C ASN A 344 -31.81 28.76 -22.31
N CYS A 345 -31.43 27.95 -23.29
CA CYS A 345 -32.14 26.70 -23.59
C CYS A 345 -32.21 25.76 -22.38
N LEU A 346 -31.12 25.62 -21.61
CA LEU A 346 -31.11 24.81 -20.39
C LEU A 346 -31.98 25.42 -19.29
N GLY A 347 -32.04 26.76 -19.19
CA GLY A 347 -32.92 27.50 -18.28
C GLY A 347 -34.40 27.24 -18.56
N ASP A 348 -34.78 27.26 -19.84
CA ASP A 348 -36.15 27.09 -20.30
C ASP A 348 -36.58 25.61 -20.39
N LEU A 349 -35.63 24.65 -20.28
CA LEU A 349 -35.90 23.22 -20.40
C LEU A 349 -36.80 22.74 -19.26
N LYS A 350 -38.03 22.35 -19.60
CA LYS A 350 -38.96 21.69 -18.68
C LYS A 350 -38.96 20.20 -18.96
N LEU A 351 -38.55 19.42 -17.94
CA LEU A 351 -38.58 17.97 -18.04
C LEU A 351 -39.94 17.44 -17.57
N ALA A 352 -40.52 16.50 -18.29
CA ALA A 352 -41.82 15.90 -17.96
C ALA A 352 -41.83 15.20 -16.59
N SER A 353 -40.66 14.77 -16.11
CA SER A 353 -40.47 14.20 -14.79
C SER A 353 -40.45 15.25 -13.65
N ASP A 354 -40.57 16.54 -13.95
CA ASP A 354 -40.68 17.60 -12.93
C ASP A 354 -42.05 17.60 -12.23
N ALA A 355 -43.04 16.88 -12.76
CA ALA A 355 -44.38 16.74 -12.21
C ALA A 355 -44.54 15.37 -11.55
N GLY A 356 -44.65 15.34 -10.22
CA GLY A 356 -44.97 14.13 -9.44
C GLY A 356 -43.82 13.49 -8.65
N GLN A 357 -43.95 12.19 -8.31
CA GLN A 357 -43.00 11.44 -7.48
C GLN A 357 -41.55 11.27 -8.04
N GLN A 358 -41.32 11.66 -9.30
CA GLN A 358 -40.00 11.59 -9.96
C GLN A 358 -39.22 12.92 -9.93
N ARG A 359 -39.71 13.93 -9.21
CA ARG A 359 -39.15 15.28 -9.11
C ARG A 359 -37.66 15.28 -8.65
N GLU A 360 -37.29 14.43 -7.70
CA GLU A 360 -35.89 14.33 -7.24
C GLU A 360 -34.94 13.84 -8.34
N GLY A 361 -35.38 12.89 -9.17
CA GLY A 361 -34.57 12.37 -10.28
C GLY A 361 -34.34 13.39 -11.39
N ALA A 362 -35.36 14.20 -11.71
CA ALA A 362 -35.27 15.28 -12.72
C ALA A 362 -34.35 16.40 -12.22
N MET A 363 -34.48 16.81 -10.98
CA MET A 363 -33.62 17.83 -10.36
C MET A 363 -32.16 17.39 -10.32
N LEU A 364 -31.91 16.11 -9.95
CA LEU A 364 -30.57 15.54 -9.96
C LEU A 364 -29.96 15.50 -11.37
N PHE A 365 -30.77 15.14 -12.37
CA PHE A 365 -30.34 15.14 -13.78
C PHE A 365 -30.02 16.55 -14.28
N ARG A 366 -30.86 17.53 -13.97
CA ARG A 366 -30.63 18.96 -14.32
C ARG A 366 -29.31 19.44 -13.69
N THR A 367 -29.10 19.19 -12.39
CA THR A 367 -27.85 19.55 -11.72
C THR A 367 -26.64 18.84 -12.36
N THR A 368 -26.82 17.62 -12.85
CA THR A 368 -25.76 16.87 -13.54
C THR A 368 -25.44 17.52 -14.89
N LEU A 369 -26.46 17.93 -15.66
CA LEU A 369 -26.28 18.66 -16.91
C LEU A 369 -25.59 20.01 -16.71
N GLU A 370 -26.02 20.78 -15.72
CA GLU A 370 -25.39 22.04 -15.34
C GLU A 370 -23.90 21.85 -15.03
N LYS A 371 -23.56 20.91 -14.15
CA LYS A 371 -22.17 20.59 -13.81
C LYS A 371 -21.37 20.14 -15.04
N ALA A 372 -21.95 19.32 -15.90
CA ALA A 372 -21.30 18.86 -17.12
C ALA A 372 -21.06 20.02 -18.10
N LEU A 373 -22.01 20.90 -18.26
CA LEU A 373 -21.89 22.09 -19.11
C LEU A 373 -20.81 23.06 -18.60
N PHE A 374 -20.80 23.31 -17.28
CA PHE A 374 -19.75 24.13 -16.66
C PHE A 374 -18.37 23.47 -16.69
N SER A 375 -18.29 22.15 -16.85
CA SER A 375 -17.03 21.44 -17.01
C SER A 375 -16.50 21.60 -18.44
N SER A 376 -17.26 21.12 -19.43
CA SER A 376 -16.95 21.28 -20.85
C SER A 376 -18.14 20.94 -21.75
N PRO A 377 -18.24 21.53 -22.98
CA PRO A 377 -19.25 21.13 -23.96
C PRO A 377 -19.23 19.62 -24.27
N ALA A 378 -18.07 19.01 -24.36
CA ALA A 378 -17.91 17.57 -24.60
C ALA A 378 -18.53 16.70 -23.49
N ALA A 379 -18.34 17.06 -22.22
CA ALA A 379 -18.94 16.36 -21.09
C ALA A 379 -20.48 16.47 -21.09
N CYS A 380 -21.00 17.66 -21.43
CA CYS A 380 -22.43 17.87 -21.56
C CYS A 380 -23.01 17.03 -22.71
N LEU A 381 -22.37 17.04 -23.89
CA LEU A 381 -22.78 16.24 -25.04
C LEU A 381 -22.85 14.74 -24.70
N GLN A 382 -21.86 14.20 -24.01
CA GLN A 382 -21.86 12.80 -23.62
C GLN A 382 -23.02 12.48 -22.68
N THR A 383 -23.28 13.34 -21.70
CA THR A 383 -24.38 13.19 -20.75
C THR A 383 -25.74 13.21 -21.47
N LEU A 384 -25.92 14.14 -22.44
CA LEU A 384 -27.13 14.23 -23.25
C LEU A 384 -27.32 13.00 -24.14
N LYS A 385 -26.28 12.56 -24.86
CA LYS A 385 -26.31 11.36 -25.70
C LYS A 385 -26.75 10.11 -24.91
N GLU A 386 -26.19 9.91 -23.73
CA GLU A 386 -26.56 8.76 -22.90
C GLU A 386 -28.00 8.84 -22.39
N ARG A 387 -28.48 10.02 -22.03
CA ARG A 387 -29.85 10.20 -21.58
C ARG A 387 -30.84 9.98 -22.71
N LEU A 388 -30.60 10.59 -23.89
CA LEU A 388 -31.43 10.42 -25.09
C LEU A 388 -31.49 8.94 -25.51
N ARG A 389 -30.36 8.25 -25.55
CA ARG A 389 -30.32 6.81 -25.85
C ARG A 389 -31.20 5.97 -24.90
N LYS A 390 -31.16 6.28 -23.59
CA LYS A 390 -31.99 5.59 -22.60
C LYS A 390 -33.48 5.89 -22.73
N LEU A 391 -33.84 7.14 -23.08
CA LEU A 391 -35.24 7.53 -23.30
C LEU A 391 -35.76 6.88 -24.55
N GLN A 392 -35.07 6.99 -25.67
CA GLN A 392 -35.46 6.41 -26.97
C GLN A 392 -35.59 4.87 -26.90
N ALA A 393 -34.76 4.20 -26.09
CA ALA A 393 -34.86 2.74 -25.85
C ALA A 393 -36.12 2.34 -25.07
N LYS A 394 -36.72 3.26 -24.29
CA LYS A 394 -37.91 2.98 -23.48
C LYS A 394 -39.18 3.46 -24.17
N ASP A 395 -39.18 4.68 -24.71
CA ASP A 395 -40.29 5.33 -25.33
C ASP A 395 -39.76 6.38 -26.32
N THR A 396 -39.95 6.11 -27.61
CA THR A 396 -39.52 7.02 -28.68
C THR A 396 -40.33 8.33 -28.77
N THR A 397 -41.48 8.38 -28.11
CA THR A 397 -42.39 9.53 -28.08
C THR A 397 -42.29 10.36 -26.79
N HIS A 398 -41.31 10.04 -25.93
CA HIS A 398 -41.16 10.71 -24.64
C HIS A 398 -40.97 12.22 -24.79
N PRO A 399 -41.76 13.09 -24.09
CA PRO A 399 -41.80 14.54 -24.28
C PRO A 399 -40.44 15.23 -24.05
N ASP A 400 -39.55 14.66 -23.24
CA ASP A 400 -38.23 15.25 -22.98
C ASP A 400 -37.28 15.14 -24.20
N ILE A 401 -37.53 14.24 -25.14
CA ILE A 401 -36.62 13.97 -26.28
C ILE A 401 -36.43 15.23 -27.12
N ALA A 402 -37.50 15.98 -27.45
CA ALA A 402 -37.41 17.16 -28.28
C ALA A 402 -36.50 18.24 -27.65
N GLY A 403 -36.75 18.58 -26.38
CA GLY A 403 -35.95 19.59 -25.66
C GLY A 403 -34.50 19.19 -25.44
N LEU A 404 -34.25 17.92 -25.13
CA LEU A 404 -32.88 17.41 -24.97
C LEU A 404 -32.13 17.32 -26.30
N SER A 405 -32.80 17.03 -27.41
CA SER A 405 -32.19 17.02 -28.74
C SER A 405 -31.83 18.45 -29.20
N GLN A 406 -32.72 19.43 -28.99
CA GLN A 406 -32.42 20.83 -29.25
C GLN A 406 -31.19 21.29 -28.41
N LEU A 407 -31.15 20.97 -27.14
CA LEU A 407 -30.01 21.29 -26.27
C LEU A 407 -28.74 20.63 -26.79
N GLN A 408 -28.82 19.36 -27.23
CA GLN A 408 -27.69 18.64 -27.80
C GLN A 408 -27.11 19.31 -29.05
N GLU A 409 -27.95 19.80 -29.94
CA GLU A 409 -27.54 20.50 -31.16
C GLU A 409 -26.82 21.81 -30.82
N LEU A 410 -27.39 22.61 -29.89
CA LEU A 410 -26.76 23.84 -29.43
C LEU A 410 -25.40 23.61 -28.78
N VAL A 411 -25.28 22.59 -27.94
CA VAL A 411 -24.00 22.24 -27.29
C VAL A 411 -22.98 21.72 -28.30
N ALA A 412 -23.43 20.97 -29.31
CA ALA A 412 -22.57 20.47 -30.39
C ALA A 412 -22.02 21.61 -31.29
N ALA A 413 -22.72 22.71 -31.38
CA ALA A 413 -22.28 23.90 -32.13
C ALA A 413 -21.14 24.66 -31.41
N ILE A 414 -20.90 24.44 -30.11
CA ILE A 414 -19.81 25.09 -29.37
C ILE A 414 -18.47 24.43 -29.77
N GLY A 415 -17.81 25.04 -30.74
CA GLY A 415 -16.44 24.65 -31.09
C GLY A 415 -15.39 25.21 -30.12
N PRO A 416 -14.11 24.76 -30.24
CA PRO A 416 -13.04 25.29 -29.40
C PRO A 416 -12.91 26.81 -29.37
N ALA A 417 -13.15 27.47 -30.50
CA ALA A 417 -13.08 28.93 -30.61
C ALA A 417 -14.22 29.65 -29.86
N GLN A 418 -15.33 28.97 -29.63
CA GLN A 418 -16.52 29.53 -28.98
C GLN A 418 -16.62 29.14 -27.51
N PHE A 419 -15.74 28.27 -27.04
CA PHE A 419 -15.67 27.86 -25.64
C PHE A 419 -14.80 28.85 -24.85
N SER A 420 -15.45 29.79 -24.19
CA SER A 420 -14.82 30.94 -23.54
C SER A 420 -13.75 30.57 -22.51
N LYS A 421 -14.02 29.59 -21.67
CA LYS A 421 -13.03 29.08 -20.69
C LYS A 421 -11.76 28.52 -21.34
N PHE A 422 -11.92 27.81 -22.46
CA PHE A 422 -10.78 27.22 -23.17
C PHE A 422 -9.95 28.31 -23.83
N GLN A 423 -10.59 29.30 -24.45
CA GLN A 423 -9.89 30.43 -25.05
C GLN A 423 -9.12 31.24 -23.99
N HIS A 424 -9.78 31.54 -22.88
CA HIS A 424 -9.14 32.28 -21.79
C HIS A 424 -7.97 31.51 -21.20
N LEU A 425 -8.07 30.17 -21.03
CA LEU A 425 -6.97 29.33 -20.61
C LEU A 425 -5.79 29.39 -21.60
N LEU A 426 -6.08 29.32 -22.91
CA LEU A 426 -5.04 29.39 -23.93
C LEU A 426 -4.34 30.77 -23.93
N GLU A 427 -5.08 31.84 -23.74
CA GLU A 427 -4.54 33.21 -23.62
C GLU A 427 -3.59 33.32 -22.42
N GLN A 428 -4.01 32.79 -21.26
CA GLN A 428 -3.17 32.78 -20.06
C GLN A 428 -1.89 31.94 -20.23
N LEU A 429 -1.99 30.76 -20.84
CA LEU A 429 -0.84 29.90 -21.09
C LEU A 429 0.13 30.56 -22.10
N ARG A 430 -0.36 31.25 -23.11
CA ARG A 430 0.46 31.99 -24.11
C ARG A 430 1.08 33.24 -23.52
N GLY A 431 0.31 34.00 -22.73
CA GLY A 431 0.77 35.25 -22.10
C GLY A 431 1.75 35.04 -20.96
N GLY A 432 1.70 33.89 -20.26
CA GLY A 432 2.56 33.56 -19.14
C GLY A 432 3.94 32.97 -19.50
N GLY A 433 4.35 33.00 -20.78
CA GLY A 433 5.64 32.46 -21.21
C GLY A 433 5.74 30.92 -21.12
N TRP A 434 4.64 30.24 -20.98
CA TRP A 434 4.60 28.77 -21.00
C TRP A 434 4.82 28.32 -22.45
N ALA A 435 6.06 27.99 -22.77
CA ALA A 435 6.36 27.31 -24.02
C ALA A 435 5.73 25.90 -23.95
N LEU A 436 4.60 25.72 -24.63
CA LEU A 436 4.11 24.39 -24.98
C LEU A 436 5.06 23.82 -26.05
N CYS A 437 6.30 23.53 -25.64
CA CYS A 437 7.32 22.95 -26.49
C CYS A 437 7.29 21.44 -26.33
N GLY A 438 6.72 20.77 -27.29
CA GLY A 438 6.85 19.36 -27.55
C GLY A 438 5.95 19.00 -28.73
N PRO A 439 6.47 18.31 -29.78
CA PRO A 439 5.56 17.77 -30.79
C PRO A 439 4.64 16.77 -30.09
N VAL A 440 3.35 16.94 -30.28
CA VAL A 440 2.35 15.90 -29.99
C VAL A 440 2.74 14.73 -30.88
N VAL A 441 3.44 13.76 -30.31
CA VAL A 441 3.60 12.46 -30.96
C VAL A 441 2.24 11.77 -30.85
N GLY A 442 1.66 11.51 -32.00
CA GLY A 442 0.33 10.92 -32.17
C GLY A 442 0.21 9.49 -31.65
#